data_c84b9c7f527b530c18c6aeccf8bc3b28
#
_entry.id   c84b9c7f527b530c18c6aeccf8bc3b28
#
_cell.length_a   1.000
_cell.length_b   1.000
_cell.length_c   1.000
_cell.angle_alpha   90.00
_cell.angle_beta   90.00
_cell.angle_gamma   90.00
#
_symmetry.space_group_name_H-M   'P 1'
#
loop_
_entity.id
_entity.type
_entity.pdbx_description
1 polymer ?
#
loop_
_entity_poly.entity_id
_entity_poly.type
_entity_poly.pdbx_seq_one_letter_code
_entity_poly.pdbx_strand_id
1 'polypeptide(L)'
;MYKFLCGEEIKKYIPTFNRLENLLVDLEKAECIILEENAEIIGYISYWRYEKKYKLESIFIKKEERYKSSGTKLINFFINHCKKNNGQQIEYDNKEETIISFLKKYGFEKQNEKIVLNLLKDKQRKKDGITVVVSSILLNIFLAIIKIFGGLKGKSNALLADGFNSLADVVSSMAICLGIHFSNMPEDENHPYGHEKIESIIGIMVGLFVVITGVEIGKDAIFKLIEGEYKDVPNFSTIYLAIISIIVKYGMYFYKMKIGKATKNTALIADARDSKSDVLSSSGVVLGILLSIYVSSIFDTIVSIIVAGLILKEGISTLFEISDIILDKQEEDFIKEIEEYVYHNTDIKNVHDIYMRRSGDKIFLSLHIRVDKDMTVYKAHTLADNLEESIIADFKEVKEVMIHIDYLID
;
A
#
# COMPACT_ATOMS: atom_id res chain seq x y z
N MET A 1 -6.06 -27.38 -6.45
CA MET A 1 -6.72 -27.59 -5.13
C MET A 1 -5.64 -27.82 -4.08
N TYR A 2 -5.76 -27.26 -2.87
CA TYR A 2 -4.82 -27.51 -1.78
C TYR A 2 -5.37 -28.62 -0.86
N LYS A 3 -4.53 -29.58 -0.52
CA LYS A 3 -4.88 -30.64 0.44
C LYS A 3 -3.87 -30.64 1.58
N PHE A 4 -4.36 -30.75 2.82
CA PHE A 4 -3.54 -30.97 4.00
C PHE A 4 -3.47 -32.48 4.26
N LEU A 5 -2.27 -32.99 4.42
CA LEU A 5 -2.02 -34.37 4.78
C LEU A 5 -1.23 -34.44 6.07
N CYS A 6 -1.65 -35.30 6.98
CA CYS A 6 -0.91 -35.57 8.23
C CYS A 6 -0.98 -37.06 8.59
N GLY A 7 0.04 -37.54 9.28
CA GLY A 7 0.08 -38.90 9.79
C GLY A 7 -0.09 -39.97 8.71
N GLU A 8 -1.08 -40.86 8.89
CA GLU A 8 -1.29 -42.00 7.98
C GLU A 8 -1.73 -41.63 6.56
N GLU A 9 -2.34 -40.46 6.35
CA GLU A 9 -2.73 -40.02 5.03
C GLU A 9 -1.53 -39.75 4.12
N ILE A 10 -0.41 -39.26 4.68
CA ILE A 10 0.83 -39.04 3.94
C ILE A 10 1.37 -40.36 3.36
N LYS A 11 1.21 -41.49 4.09
CA LYS A 11 1.70 -42.79 3.65
C LYS A 11 1.18 -43.20 2.26
N LYS A 12 -0.03 -42.82 1.92
CA LYS A 12 -0.63 -43.09 0.58
C LYS A 12 0.12 -42.39 -0.55
N TYR A 13 0.73 -41.23 -0.25
CA TYR A 13 1.38 -40.36 -1.23
C TYR A 13 2.91 -40.52 -1.24
N ILE A 14 3.52 -41.18 -0.23
CA ILE A 14 4.98 -41.42 -0.17
C ILE A 14 5.52 -42.05 -1.44
N PRO A 15 4.89 -43.09 -2.05
CA PRO A 15 5.39 -43.67 -3.30
C PRO A 15 5.41 -42.68 -4.46
N THR A 16 4.48 -41.72 -4.47
CA THR A 16 4.39 -40.64 -5.45
C THR A 16 5.50 -39.61 -5.21
N PHE A 17 5.74 -39.21 -3.97
CA PHE A 17 6.80 -38.27 -3.59
C PHE A 17 8.20 -38.87 -3.87
N ASN A 18 8.43 -40.14 -3.54
CA ASN A 18 9.70 -40.82 -3.82
C ASN A 18 9.98 -40.96 -5.33
N ARG A 19 8.94 -41.08 -6.17
CA ARG A 19 9.09 -41.06 -7.63
C ARG A 19 9.45 -39.68 -8.16
N LEU A 20 8.99 -38.63 -7.46
CA LEU A 20 9.21 -37.26 -7.89
C LEU A 20 10.60 -36.72 -7.54
N GLU A 21 11.20 -37.14 -6.42
CA GLU A 21 12.44 -36.51 -5.93
C GLU A 21 13.59 -37.44 -5.51
N ASN A 22 13.41 -38.76 -5.47
CA ASN A 22 14.40 -39.68 -4.85
C ASN A 22 14.78 -39.31 -3.39
N LEU A 23 13.89 -38.72 -2.63
CA LEU A 23 14.16 -38.16 -1.30
C LEU A 23 13.77 -39.15 -0.21
N LEU A 24 14.76 -39.50 0.62
CA LEU A 24 14.59 -40.14 1.93
C LEU A 24 14.24 -39.05 2.98
N VAL A 25 13.06 -38.47 2.90
CA VAL A 25 12.55 -37.61 3.97
C VAL A 25 11.71 -38.50 4.89
N ASP A 26 11.89 -38.34 6.21
CA ASP A 26 11.09 -39.01 7.22
C ASP A 26 9.68 -38.38 7.27
N LEU A 27 8.94 -38.55 6.15
CA LEU A 27 7.60 -37.98 5.95
C LEU A 27 6.55 -38.57 6.89
N GLU A 28 6.86 -39.66 7.60
CA GLU A 28 5.89 -40.33 8.47
C GLU A 28 5.45 -39.47 9.65
N LYS A 29 6.22 -38.45 10.01
CA LYS A 29 5.93 -37.55 11.14
C LYS A 29 5.75 -36.10 10.75
N ALA A 30 6.00 -35.73 9.49
CA ALA A 30 5.83 -34.36 8.99
C ALA A 30 4.38 -34.09 8.61
N GLU A 31 3.95 -32.83 8.73
CA GLU A 31 2.73 -32.34 8.08
C GLU A 31 3.06 -31.93 6.63
N CYS A 32 2.12 -32.13 5.72
CA CYS A 32 2.34 -31.83 4.30
C CYS A 32 1.15 -31.05 3.71
N ILE A 33 1.47 -30.06 2.89
CA ILE A 33 0.51 -29.35 2.04
C ILE A 33 0.80 -29.76 0.61
N ILE A 34 -0.20 -30.28 -0.09
CA ILE A 34 -0.12 -30.68 -1.48
C ILE A 34 -0.87 -29.68 -2.34
N LEU A 35 -0.25 -29.30 -3.46
CA LEU A 35 -0.91 -28.60 -4.55
C LEU A 35 -1.27 -29.63 -5.62
N GLU A 36 -2.58 -29.80 -5.86
CA GLU A 36 -3.12 -30.76 -6.81
C GLU A 36 -3.88 -30.02 -7.92
N GLU A 37 -3.61 -30.36 -9.16
CA GLU A 37 -4.30 -29.87 -10.35
C GLU A 37 -4.66 -31.05 -11.24
N ASN A 38 -5.89 -31.08 -11.77
CA ASN A 38 -6.42 -32.17 -12.59
C ASN A 38 -6.20 -33.59 -12.02
N ALA A 39 -6.35 -33.74 -10.68
CA ALA A 39 -6.10 -34.97 -9.92
C ALA A 39 -4.61 -35.43 -9.93
N GLU A 40 -3.69 -34.55 -10.33
CA GLU A 40 -2.26 -34.83 -10.32
C GLU A 40 -1.56 -33.88 -9.32
N ILE A 41 -0.58 -34.41 -8.55
CA ILE A 41 0.21 -33.62 -7.63
C ILE A 41 1.26 -32.85 -8.43
N ILE A 42 1.18 -31.53 -8.41
CA ILE A 42 2.11 -30.63 -9.10
C ILE A 42 3.18 -30.06 -8.15
N GLY A 43 2.93 -30.06 -6.85
CA GLY A 43 3.90 -29.64 -5.85
C GLY A 43 3.48 -29.97 -4.44
N TYR A 44 4.42 -29.88 -3.52
CA TYR A 44 4.15 -30.04 -2.09
C TYR A 44 5.12 -29.22 -1.23
N ILE A 45 4.70 -28.95 0.00
CA ILE A 45 5.54 -28.46 1.11
C ILE A 45 5.42 -29.45 2.25
N SER A 46 6.56 -29.93 2.77
CA SER A 46 6.61 -30.68 4.03
C SER A 46 7.21 -29.82 5.13
N TYR A 47 6.63 -29.92 6.32
CA TYR A 47 7.05 -29.11 7.46
C TYR A 47 6.78 -29.83 8.79
N TRP A 48 7.53 -29.42 9.83
CA TRP A 48 7.33 -29.83 11.18
C TRP A 48 6.69 -28.69 11.97
N ARG A 49 5.77 -29.03 12.84
CA ARG A 49 5.14 -28.08 13.76
C ARG A 49 5.61 -28.33 15.18
N TYR A 50 6.22 -27.33 15.79
CA TYR A 50 6.67 -27.32 17.18
C TYR A 50 5.97 -26.19 17.93
N GLU A 51 4.85 -26.46 18.58
CA GLU A 51 4.01 -25.46 19.25
C GLU A 51 3.61 -24.32 18.31
N LYS A 52 4.38 -23.21 18.34
CA LYS A 52 4.14 -22.00 17.53
C LYS A 52 5.23 -21.76 16.49
N LYS A 53 6.16 -22.69 16.33
CA LYS A 53 7.21 -22.64 15.32
C LYS A 53 6.96 -23.69 14.26
N TYR A 54 7.26 -23.35 13.03
CA TYR A 54 7.15 -24.21 11.87
C TYR A 54 8.55 -24.37 11.28
N LYS A 55 8.98 -25.58 11.04
CA LYS A 55 10.22 -25.88 10.34
C LYS A 55 9.86 -26.40 8.98
N LEU A 56 10.17 -25.60 7.94
CA LEU A 56 10.06 -26.01 6.56
C LEU A 56 11.16 -27.05 6.28
N GLU A 57 10.79 -28.24 5.86
CA GLU A 57 11.72 -29.32 5.56
C GLU A 57 12.03 -29.36 4.06
N SER A 58 10.99 -29.41 3.22
CA SER A 58 11.15 -29.40 1.78
C SER A 58 10.04 -28.61 1.09
N ILE A 59 10.36 -28.08 -0.08
CA ILE A 59 9.43 -27.49 -1.03
C ILE A 59 9.76 -28.07 -2.40
N PHE A 60 8.77 -28.67 -3.03
CA PHE A 60 8.91 -29.29 -4.34
C PHE A 60 7.83 -28.79 -5.30
N ILE A 61 8.25 -28.52 -6.53
CA ILE A 61 7.36 -28.26 -7.67
C ILE A 61 7.87 -29.12 -8.83
N LYS A 62 6.95 -29.81 -9.51
CA LYS A 62 7.25 -30.56 -10.73
C LYS A 62 8.01 -29.69 -11.73
N LYS A 63 8.95 -30.29 -12.46
CA LYS A 63 9.85 -29.56 -13.34
C LYS A 63 9.10 -28.79 -14.44
N GLU A 64 8.01 -29.37 -14.93
CA GLU A 64 7.11 -28.82 -15.94
C GLU A 64 6.24 -27.66 -15.40
N GLU A 65 6.09 -27.57 -14.06
CA GLU A 65 5.31 -26.57 -13.34
C GLU A 65 6.18 -25.52 -12.64
N ARG A 66 7.50 -25.63 -12.76
CA ARG A 66 8.44 -24.60 -12.31
C ARG A 66 8.31 -23.38 -13.21
N TYR A 67 8.40 -22.20 -12.59
CA TYR A 67 8.21 -20.90 -13.26
C TYR A 67 6.76 -20.55 -13.67
N LYS A 68 5.78 -21.39 -13.31
CA LYS A 68 4.35 -21.16 -13.53
C LYS A 68 3.64 -20.71 -12.24
N SER A 69 4.22 -19.85 -11.45
CA SER A 69 3.69 -19.37 -10.15
C SER A 69 3.30 -20.43 -9.10
N SER A 70 3.35 -21.72 -9.44
CA SER A 70 2.92 -22.81 -8.53
C SER A 70 3.69 -22.81 -7.21
N GLY A 71 5.00 -22.50 -7.23
CA GLY A 71 5.83 -22.34 -6.03
C GLY A 71 5.38 -21.16 -5.18
N THR A 72 5.06 -20.03 -5.82
CA THR A 72 4.54 -18.81 -5.18
C THR A 72 3.19 -19.07 -4.52
N LYS A 73 2.27 -19.70 -5.23
CA LYS A 73 0.95 -20.10 -4.70
C LYS A 73 1.12 -21.00 -3.46
N LEU A 74 1.99 -21.97 -3.53
CA LEU A 74 2.21 -22.96 -2.47
C LEU A 74 2.86 -22.34 -1.22
N ILE A 75 3.91 -21.55 -1.37
CA ILE A 75 4.58 -20.88 -0.24
C ILE A 75 3.67 -19.84 0.44
N ASN A 76 2.93 -19.04 -0.33
CA ASN A 76 1.97 -18.09 0.21
C ASN A 76 0.85 -18.79 0.98
N PHE A 77 0.34 -19.90 0.46
CA PHE A 77 -0.66 -20.71 1.16
C PHE A 77 -0.10 -21.25 2.49
N PHE A 78 1.13 -21.78 2.50
CA PHE A 78 1.81 -22.25 3.70
C PHE A 78 2.01 -21.13 4.74
N ILE A 79 2.53 -19.97 4.32
CA ILE A 79 2.71 -18.82 5.22
C ILE A 79 1.37 -18.39 5.83
N ASN A 80 0.30 -18.34 5.03
CA ASN A 80 -1.03 -17.99 5.50
C ASN A 80 -1.60 -19.06 6.46
N HIS A 81 -1.36 -20.33 6.18
CA HIS A 81 -1.71 -21.43 7.09
C HIS A 81 -1.02 -21.27 8.44
N CYS A 82 0.29 -21.02 8.46
CA CYS A 82 1.04 -20.78 9.69
C CYS A 82 0.50 -19.56 10.47
N LYS A 83 0.16 -18.46 9.78
CA LYS A 83 -0.45 -17.25 10.39
C LYS A 83 -1.81 -17.56 11.02
N LYS A 84 -2.69 -18.27 10.33
CA LYS A 84 -4.02 -18.68 10.84
C LYS A 84 -3.92 -19.57 12.07
N ASN A 85 -2.91 -20.42 12.14
CA ASN A 85 -2.66 -21.32 13.29
C ASN A 85 -1.78 -20.70 14.39
N ASN A 86 -1.72 -19.35 14.47
CA ASN A 86 -0.95 -18.61 15.46
C ASN A 86 0.56 -18.93 15.47
N GLY A 87 1.12 -19.29 14.33
CA GLY A 87 2.55 -19.46 14.13
C GLY A 87 3.30 -18.16 14.42
N GLN A 88 4.45 -18.30 15.05
CA GLN A 88 5.32 -17.17 15.39
C GLN A 88 6.51 -17.06 14.44
N GLN A 89 6.97 -18.20 13.92
CA GLN A 89 8.20 -18.29 13.16
C GLN A 89 8.15 -19.47 12.19
N ILE A 90 8.69 -19.28 10.99
CA ILE A 90 8.98 -20.34 10.03
C ILE A 90 10.49 -20.38 9.84
N GLU A 91 11.10 -21.55 10.05
CA GLU A 91 12.53 -21.78 9.91
C GLU A 91 12.80 -22.70 8.73
N TYR A 92 13.93 -22.50 8.04
CA TYR A 92 14.45 -23.40 7.00
C TYR A 92 15.96 -23.57 7.22
N ASP A 93 16.40 -24.82 7.37
CA ASP A 93 17.78 -25.14 7.77
C ASP A 93 18.62 -25.73 6.61
N ASN A 94 17.99 -26.07 5.47
CA ASN A 94 18.70 -26.66 4.35
C ASN A 94 19.56 -25.61 3.60
N LYS A 95 20.67 -26.04 3.01
CA LYS A 95 21.67 -25.18 2.35
C LYS A 95 21.46 -25.02 0.85
N GLU A 96 20.31 -25.43 0.33
CA GLU A 96 20.01 -25.32 -1.09
C GLU A 96 19.81 -23.88 -1.53
N GLU A 97 20.78 -23.32 -2.27
CA GLU A 97 20.83 -21.89 -2.62
C GLU A 97 19.63 -21.44 -3.47
N THR A 98 19.09 -22.33 -4.30
CA THR A 98 17.89 -22.06 -5.11
C THR A 98 16.66 -21.80 -4.24
N ILE A 99 16.42 -22.66 -3.24
CA ILE A 99 15.31 -22.51 -2.30
C ILE A 99 15.55 -21.30 -1.40
N ILE A 100 16.79 -21.07 -0.96
CA ILE A 100 17.16 -19.90 -0.16
C ILE A 100 16.83 -18.60 -0.91
N SER A 101 17.21 -18.51 -2.17
CA SER A 101 16.95 -17.34 -3.02
C SER A 101 15.46 -17.13 -3.24
N PHE A 102 14.71 -18.21 -3.44
CA PHE A 102 13.26 -18.20 -3.53
C PHE A 102 12.61 -17.71 -2.23
N LEU A 103 12.96 -18.29 -1.07
CA LEU A 103 12.39 -17.91 0.23
C LEU A 103 12.68 -16.45 0.62
N LYS A 104 13.84 -15.91 0.23
CA LYS A 104 14.18 -14.50 0.48
C LYS A 104 13.19 -13.53 -0.15
N LYS A 105 12.61 -13.84 -1.32
CA LYS A 105 11.55 -13.05 -1.96
C LYS A 105 10.31 -12.89 -1.07
N TYR A 106 10.06 -13.85 -0.15
CA TYR A 106 8.93 -13.86 0.77
C TYR A 106 9.26 -13.32 2.17
N GLY A 107 10.39 -12.64 2.32
CA GLY A 107 10.77 -11.97 3.56
C GLY A 107 11.50 -12.86 4.56
N PHE A 108 11.99 -14.03 4.13
CA PHE A 108 12.87 -14.84 4.96
C PHE A 108 14.25 -14.19 5.06
N GLU A 109 14.74 -14.00 6.28
CA GLU A 109 16.04 -13.38 6.58
C GLU A 109 17.03 -14.44 7.12
N LYS A 110 18.31 -14.33 6.74
CA LYS A 110 19.34 -15.21 7.28
C LYS A 110 19.62 -14.84 8.73
N GLN A 111 19.42 -15.80 9.65
CA GLN A 111 19.75 -15.68 11.08
C GLN A 111 20.68 -16.83 11.45
N ASN A 112 21.96 -16.52 11.67
CA ASN A 112 23.03 -17.53 11.86
C ASN A 112 23.11 -18.47 10.63
N GLU A 113 22.96 -19.79 10.86
CA GLU A 113 22.99 -20.80 9.79
C GLU A 113 21.62 -21.11 9.18
N LYS A 114 20.53 -20.52 9.69
CA LYS A 114 19.16 -20.76 9.27
C LYS A 114 18.58 -19.58 8.52
N ILE A 115 17.55 -19.86 7.73
CA ILE A 115 16.70 -18.85 7.10
C ILE A 115 15.37 -18.81 7.83
N VAL A 116 14.94 -17.63 8.24
CA VAL A 116 13.83 -17.46 9.18
C VAL A 116 12.87 -16.40 8.70
N LEU A 117 11.57 -16.72 8.70
CA LEU A 117 10.48 -15.75 8.58
C LEU A 117 9.82 -15.56 9.95
N ASN A 118 9.90 -14.36 10.50
CA ASN A 118 9.31 -14.03 11.80
C ASN A 118 7.90 -13.46 11.61
N LEU A 119 6.89 -14.31 11.81
CA LEU A 119 5.48 -13.97 11.64
C LEU A 119 4.95 -13.00 12.72
N LEU A 120 5.54 -13.04 13.93
CA LEU A 120 5.20 -12.08 15.00
C LEU A 120 5.67 -10.67 14.64
N LYS A 121 6.86 -10.55 14.07
CA LYS A 121 7.42 -9.27 13.66
C LYS A 121 6.54 -8.60 12.60
N ASP A 122 6.02 -9.37 11.67
CA ASP A 122 5.07 -8.90 10.65
C ASP A 122 3.73 -8.45 11.26
N LYS A 123 3.18 -9.25 12.19
CA LYS A 123 1.94 -8.92 12.90
C LYS A 123 2.11 -7.67 13.76
N GLN A 124 3.25 -7.54 14.44
CA GLN A 124 3.58 -6.37 15.25
C GLN A 124 3.77 -5.13 14.36
N ARG A 125 4.50 -5.24 13.24
CA ARG A 125 4.67 -4.14 12.25
C ARG A 125 3.33 -3.61 11.74
N LYS A 126 2.39 -4.51 11.37
CA LYS A 126 1.05 -4.10 10.94
C LYS A 126 0.28 -3.39 12.06
N LYS A 127 0.33 -3.94 13.28
CA LYS A 127 -0.31 -3.33 14.45
C LYS A 127 0.26 -1.95 14.76
N ASP A 128 1.59 -1.82 14.72
CA ASP A 128 2.27 -0.55 14.95
C ASP A 128 1.87 0.48 13.88
N GLY A 129 1.81 0.09 12.61
CA GLY A 129 1.34 0.94 11.52
C GLY A 129 -0.09 1.45 11.75
N ILE A 130 -1.04 0.57 12.05
CA ILE A 130 -2.43 0.95 12.33
C ILE A 130 -2.51 1.88 13.56
N THR A 131 -1.75 1.57 14.62
CA THR A 131 -1.73 2.40 15.82
C THR A 131 -1.25 3.82 15.53
N VAL A 132 -0.22 3.97 14.68
CA VAL A 132 0.28 5.28 14.26
C VAL A 132 -0.78 6.06 13.49
N VAL A 133 -1.46 5.43 12.52
CA VAL A 133 -2.51 6.08 11.72
C VAL A 133 -3.66 6.55 12.62
N VAL A 134 -4.19 5.67 13.47
CA VAL A 134 -5.29 6.02 14.37
C VAL A 134 -4.89 7.13 15.34
N SER A 135 -3.69 7.06 15.93
CA SER A 135 -3.22 8.12 16.82
C SER A 135 -3.03 9.45 16.09
N SER A 136 -2.61 9.43 14.83
CA SER A 136 -2.50 10.64 13.99
C SER A 136 -3.84 11.28 13.73
N ILE A 137 -4.86 10.50 13.39
CA ILE A 137 -6.22 10.99 13.18
C ILE A 137 -6.75 11.67 14.46
N LEU A 138 -6.62 11.00 15.60
CA LEU A 138 -7.08 11.54 16.88
C LEU A 138 -6.37 12.85 17.27
N LEU A 139 -5.05 12.90 17.06
CA LEU A 139 -4.27 14.12 17.33
C LEU A 139 -4.62 15.24 16.34
N ASN A 140 -4.84 14.97 15.07
CA ASN A 140 -5.27 15.97 14.10
C ASN A 140 -6.68 16.51 14.42
N ILE A 141 -7.62 15.66 14.85
CA ILE A 141 -8.93 16.09 15.34
C ILE A 141 -8.77 17.04 16.51
N PHE A 142 -7.95 16.66 17.49
CA PHE A 142 -7.70 17.48 18.67
C PHE A 142 -7.09 18.83 18.30
N LEU A 143 -6.10 18.86 17.40
CA LEU A 143 -5.47 20.09 16.93
C LEU A 143 -6.44 20.95 16.13
N ALA A 144 -7.25 20.38 15.24
CA ALA A 144 -8.26 21.12 14.49
C ALA A 144 -9.24 21.83 15.44
N ILE A 145 -9.77 21.12 16.44
CA ILE A 145 -10.69 21.69 17.43
C ILE A 145 -10.03 22.84 18.18
N ILE A 146 -8.85 22.66 18.74
CA ILE A 146 -8.14 23.67 19.51
C ILE A 146 -7.83 24.90 18.67
N LYS A 147 -7.35 24.73 17.43
CA LYS A 147 -7.01 25.83 16.52
C LYS A 147 -8.25 26.61 16.09
N ILE A 148 -9.34 25.92 15.72
CA ILE A 148 -10.59 26.59 15.29
C ILE A 148 -11.19 27.37 16.45
N PHE A 149 -11.38 26.74 17.62
CA PHE A 149 -11.92 27.44 18.78
C PHE A 149 -10.98 28.55 19.28
N GLY A 150 -9.66 28.28 19.24
CA GLY A 150 -8.66 29.28 19.61
C GLY A 150 -8.61 30.47 18.66
N GLY A 151 -8.72 30.20 17.34
CA GLY A 151 -8.79 31.24 16.31
C GLY A 151 -10.04 32.13 16.46
N LEU A 152 -11.22 31.50 16.64
CA LEU A 152 -12.48 32.23 16.86
C LEU A 152 -12.45 33.07 18.11
N LYS A 153 -12.11 32.51 19.27
CA LYS A 153 -12.07 33.24 20.54
C LYS A 153 -10.92 34.24 20.62
N GLY A 154 -9.79 33.89 20.02
CA GLY A 154 -8.58 34.70 20.00
C GLY A 154 -8.53 35.72 18.87
N LYS A 155 -9.55 35.80 18.02
CA LYS A 155 -9.67 36.74 16.90
C LYS A 155 -8.47 36.68 15.94
N SER A 156 -7.97 35.43 15.65
CA SER A 156 -6.91 35.20 14.68
C SER A 156 -7.44 34.44 13.49
N ASN A 157 -7.51 35.08 12.34
CA ASN A 157 -7.91 34.46 11.08
C ASN A 157 -6.85 33.45 10.59
N ALA A 158 -5.57 33.74 10.84
CA ALA A 158 -4.47 32.84 10.49
C ALA A 158 -4.54 31.51 11.27
N LEU A 159 -4.79 31.57 12.59
CA LEU A 159 -4.96 30.37 13.41
C LEU A 159 -6.22 29.59 13.04
N LEU A 160 -7.30 30.30 12.70
CA LEU A 160 -8.54 29.70 12.23
C LEU A 160 -8.32 28.95 10.90
N ALA A 161 -7.64 29.56 9.94
CA ALA A 161 -7.29 28.97 8.68
C ALA A 161 -6.41 27.70 8.89
N ASP A 162 -5.39 27.77 9.75
CA ASP A 162 -4.55 26.62 10.10
C ASP A 162 -5.33 25.51 10.82
N GLY A 163 -6.39 25.87 11.57
CA GLY A 163 -7.34 24.92 12.15
C GLY A 163 -8.15 24.17 11.07
N PHE A 164 -8.64 24.87 10.06
CA PHE A 164 -9.34 24.26 8.93
C PHE A 164 -8.40 23.41 8.07
N ASN A 165 -7.13 23.79 7.92
CA ASN A 165 -6.12 22.92 7.29
C ASN A 165 -6.00 21.58 8.04
N SER A 166 -5.88 21.64 9.37
CA SER A 166 -5.83 20.41 10.18
C SER A 166 -7.14 19.60 10.13
N LEU A 167 -8.30 20.25 9.92
CA LEU A 167 -9.57 19.56 9.70
C LEU A 167 -9.60 18.86 8.31
N ALA A 168 -9.06 19.51 7.28
CA ALA A 168 -8.92 18.90 5.96
C ALA A 168 -8.06 17.61 6.01
N ASP A 169 -6.94 17.61 6.75
CA ASP A 169 -6.11 16.44 6.99
C ASP A 169 -6.90 15.28 7.64
N VAL A 170 -7.78 15.60 8.60
CA VAL A 170 -8.66 14.61 9.25
C VAL A 170 -9.62 14.01 8.25
N VAL A 171 -10.30 14.87 7.47
CA VAL A 171 -11.29 14.43 6.48
C VAL A 171 -10.61 13.54 5.42
N SER A 172 -9.43 13.93 4.93
CA SER A 172 -8.62 13.15 4.00
C SER A 172 -8.24 11.77 4.58
N SER A 173 -7.74 11.76 5.81
CA SER A 173 -7.35 10.51 6.49
C SER A 173 -8.54 9.57 6.72
N MET A 174 -9.70 10.12 7.12
CA MET A 174 -10.94 9.33 7.30
C MET A 174 -11.44 8.78 5.96
N ALA A 175 -11.36 9.57 4.90
CA ALA A 175 -11.76 9.16 3.56
C ALA A 175 -10.90 8.02 3.03
N ILE A 176 -9.58 8.08 3.22
CA ILE A 176 -8.67 6.98 2.89
C ILE A 176 -9.08 5.70 3.64
N CYS A 177 -9.35 5.78 4.95
CA CYS A 177 -9.81 4.63 5.73
C CYS A 177 -11.13 4.05 5.22
N LEU A 178 -12.09 4.90 4.87
CA LEU A 178 -13.37 4.48 4.29
C LEU A 178 -13.17 3.90 2.88
N GLY A 179 -12.36 4.55 2.05
CA GLY A 179 -11.99 4.09 0.72
C GLY A 179 -11.44 2.68 0.76
N ILE A 180 -10.43 2.42 1.59
CA ILE A 180 -9.84 1.09 1.79
C ILE A 180 -10.87 0.07 2.29
N HIS A 181 -11.78 0.47 3.16
CA HIS A 181 -12.82 -0.44 3.67
C HIS A 181 -13.78 -0.88 2.57
N PHE A 182 -14.26 0.06 1.77
CA PHE A 182 -15.22 -0.20 0.70
C PHE A 182 -14.58 -0.84 -0.54
N SER A 183 -13.34 -0.47 -0.88
CA SER A 183 -12.62 -1.05 -2.01
C SER A 183 -12.29 -2.54 -1.82
N ASN A 184 -12.21 -3.01 -0.57
CA ASN A 184 -12.02 -4.43 -0.26
C ASN A 184 -13.32 -5.27 -0.33
N MET A 185 -14.45 -4.69 -0.75
CA MET A 185 -15.66 -5.46 -1.01
C MET A 185 -15.46 -6.38 -2.21
N PRO A 186 -15.89 -7.65 -2.13
CA PRO A 186 -15.74 -8.57 -3.25
C PRO A 186 -16.55 -8.11 -4.46
N GLU A 187 -16.18 -8.61 -5.61
CA GLU A 187 -16.92 -8.46 -6.86
C GLU A 187 -18.34 -9.01 -6.72
N ASP A 188 -19.29 -8.37 -7.36
CA ASP A 188 -20.69 -8.81 -7.41
C ASP A 188 -21.21 -8.80 -8.86
N GLU A 189 -22.45 -9.24 -9.07
CA GLU A 189 -23.06 -9.33 -10.40
C GLU A 189 -23.15 -7.97 -11.12
N ASN A 190 -23.26 -6.86 -10.37
CA ASN A 190 -23.36 -5.52 -10.94
C ASN A 190 -21.97 -4.86 -11.11
N HIS A 191 -20.98 -5.31 -10.32
CA HIS A 191 -19.63 -4.75 -10.31
C HIS A 191 -18.58 -5.87 -10.50
N PRO A 192 -18.47 -6.44 -11.72
CA PRO A 192 -17.58 -7.59 -11.98
C PRO A 192 -16.08 -7.25 -11.85
N TYR A 193 -15.71 -5.99 -11.95
CA TYR A 193 -14.34 -5.51 -11.73
C TYR A 193 -14.03 -5.16 -10.27
N GLY A 194 -15.03 -5.25 -9.37
CA GLY A 194 -14.90 -4.91 -7.96
C GLY A 194 -15.32 -3.48 -7.64
N HIS A 195 -15.04 -3.08 -6.39
CA HIS A 195 -15.50 -1.81 -5.81
C HIS A 195 -14.36 -0.82 -5.54
N GLU A 196 -13.16 -1.09 -6.04
CA GLU A 196 -11.96 -0.31 -5.76
C GLU A 196 -12.09 1.17 -6.17
N LYS A 197 -12.88 1.49 -7.21
CA LYS A 197 -13.12 2.89 -7.65
C LYS A 197 -13.89 3.74 -6.63
N ILE A 198 -14.50 3.13 -5.61
CA ILE A 198 -15.14 3.89 -4.51
C ILE A 198 -14.11 4.77 -3.79
N GLU A 199 -12.87 4.33 -3.69
CA GLU A 199 -11.78 5.13 -3.12
C GLU A 199 -11.58 6.44 -3.90
N SER A 200 -11.56 6.39 -5.23
CA SER A 200 -11.46 7.58 -6.08
C SER A 200 -12.66 8.52 -5.94
N ILE A 201 -13.88 7.97 -5.83
CA ILE A 201 -15.10 8.77 -5.63
C ILE A 201 -15.04 9.53 -4.29
N ILE A 202 -14.68 8.83 -3.21
CA ILE A 202 -14.52 9.44 -1.89
C ILE A 202 -13.42 10.49 -1.93
N GLY A 203 -12.30 10.21 -2.58
CA GLY A 203 -11.20 11.16 -2.74
C GLY A 203 -11.59 12.44 -3.47
N ILE A 204 -12.42 12.38 -4.53
CA ILE A 204 -12.97 13.56 -5.20
C ILE A 204 -13.82 14.38 -4.23
N MET A 205 -14.71 13.72 -3.47
CA MET A 205 -15.56 14.42 -2.51
C MET A 205 -14.73 15.18 -1.46
N VAL A 206 -13.64 14.59 -0.99
CA VAL A 206 -12.71 15.22 -0.04
C VAL A 206 -11.96 16.38 -0.71
N GLY A 207 -11.40 16.17 -1.90
CA GLY A 207 -10.72 17.23 -2.64
C GLY A 207 -11.61 18.44 -2.87
N LEU A 208 -12.88 18.22 -3.24
CA LEU A 208 -13.87 19.30 -3.38
C LEU A 208 -14.15 20.01 -2.04
N PHE A 209 -14.30 19.25 -0.94
CA PHE A 209 -14.47 19.83 0.38
C PHE A 209 -13.29 20.73 0.77
N VAL A 210 -12.06 20.27 0.53
CA VAL A 210 -10.84 21.03 0.81
C VAL A 210 -10.78 22.31 -0.03
N VAL A 211 -11.09 22.23 -1.33
CA VAL A 211 -11.13 23.40 -2.24
C VAL A 211 -12.18 24.41 -1.78
N ILE A 212 -13.41 23.97 -1.50
CA ILE A 212 -14.48 24.85 -1.04
C ILE A 212 -14.05 25.57 0.26
N THR A 213 -13.48 24.83 1.21
CA THR A 213 -12.98 25.39 2.47
C THR A 213 -11.89 26.44 2.22
N GLY A 214 -10.92 26.15 1.35
CA GLY A 214 -9.86 27.11 0.98
C GLY A 214 -10.41 28.39 0.32
N VAL A 215 -11.41 28.24 -0.57
CA VAL A 215 -12.09 29.39 -1.22
C VAL A 215 -12.80 30.26 -0.17
N GLU A 216 -13.58 29.67 0.73
CA GLU A 216 -14.31 30.42 1.74
C GLU A 216 -13.38 31.20 2.69
N ILE A 217 -12.30 30.55 3.17
CA ILE A 217 -11.29 31.20 4.02
C ILE A 217 -10.59 32.32 3.26
N GLY A 218 -10.16 32.06 2.01
CA GLY A 218 -9.47 33.06 1.19
C GLY A 218 -10.37 34.26 0.89
N LYS A 219 -11.62 33.98 0.52
CA LYS A 219 -12.63 35.02 0.28
C LYS A 219 -12.84 35.90 1.51
N ASP A 220 -13.10 35.30 2.68
CA ASP A 220 -13.29 36.06 3.92
C ASP A 220 -12.07 36.93 4.25
N ALA A 221 -10.87 36.39 4.15
CA ALA A 221 -9.64 37.12 4.40
C ALA A 221 -9.39 38.27 3.39
N ILE A 222 -9.71 38.07 2.09
CA ILE A 222 -9.59 39.10 1.05
C ILE A 222 -10.61 40.21 1.27
N PHE A 223 -11.89 39.88 1.59
CA PHE A 223 -12.89 40.90 1.90
C PHE A 223 -12.50 41.73 3.12
N LYS A 224 -12.03 41.11 4.21
CA LYS A 224 -11.53 41.86 5.39
C LYS A 224 -10.36 42.79 5.03
N LEU A 225 -9.49 42.36 4.11
CA LEU A 225 -8.38 43.19 3.67
C LEU A 225 -8.85 44.41 2.87
N ILE A 226 -9.82 44.24 1.95
CA ILE A 226 -10.35 45.31 1.08
C ILE A 226 -11.19 46.30 1.88
N GLU A 227 -12.02 45.81 2.80
CA GLU A 227 -12.91 46.64 3.61
C GLU A 227 -12.20 47.32 4.80
N GLY A 228 -10.93 46.96 5.01
CA GLY A 228 -10.17 47.50 6.15
C GLY A 228 -10.62 46.98 7.51
N GLU A 229 -11.31 45.82 7.51
CA GLU A 229 -11.84 45.19 8.73
C GLU A 229 -10.81 44.29 9.46
N TYR A 230 -9.53 44.59 9.31
CA TYR A 230 -8.42 43.91 10.00
C TYR A 230 -8.03 44.60 11.33
N LYS A 231 -9.02 45.24 12.02
CA LYS A 231 -8.78 45.99 13.25
C LYS A 231 -8.59 45.11 14.49
N ASP A 232 -9.05 43.87 14.42
CA ASP A 232 -8.90 42.94 15.53
C ASP A 232 -7.46 42.44 15.66
N VAL A 233 -6.85 42.75 16.79
CA VAL A 233 -5.52 42.22 17.13
C VAL A 233 -5.70 40.84 17.79
N PRO A 234 -5.03 39.79 17.30
CA PRO A 234 -5.11 38.48 17.92
C PRO A 234 -4.73 38.52 19.42
N ASN A 235 -5.46 37.76 20.21
CA ASN A 235 -5.11 37.56 21.60
C ASN A 235 -3.80 36.83 21.76
N PHE A 236 -2.99 37.17 22.72
CA PHE A 236 -1.70 36.52 22.98
C PHE A 236 -1.82 35.00 23.22
N SER A 237 -2.98 34.53 23.69
CA SER A 237 -3.27 33.09 23.85
C SER A 237 -3.21 32.30 22.56
N THR A 238 -3.46 32.94 21.40
CA THR A 238 -3.40 32.24 20.09
C THR A 238 -1.99 31.74 19.75
N ILE A 239 -0.95 32.46 20.19
CA ILE A 239 0.44 32.07 20.03
C ILE A 239 0.74 30.75 20.75
N TYR A 240 0.26 30.62 22.00
CA TYR A 240 0.47 29.37 22.75
C TYR A 240 -0.18 28.18 22.06
N LEU A 241 -1.39 28.34 21.51
CA LEU A 241 -2.10 27.30 20.81
C LEU A 241 -1.38 26.91 19.51
N ALA A 242 -0.89 27.89 18.76
CA ALA A 242 -0.11 27.65 17.55
C ALA A 242 1.22 26.94 17.86
N ILE A 243 1.92 27.34 18.93
CA ILE A 243 3.18 26.68 19.37
C ILE A 243 2.91 25.23 19.81
N ILE A 244 1.84 25.00 20.60
CA ILE A 244 1.45 23.63 21.00
C ILE A 244 1.19 22.77 19.77
N SER A 245 0.50 23.32 18.78
CA SER A 245 0.25 22.64 17.50
C SER A 245 1.54 22.23 16.80
N ILE A 246 2.51 23.13 16.70
CA ILE A 246 3.83 22.86 16.10
C ILE A 246 4.53 21.71 16.84
N ILE A 247 4.58 21.77 18.17
CA ILE A 247 5.22 20.74 19.01
C ILE A 247 4.57 19.36 18.78
N VAL A 248 3.24 19.31 18.77
CA VAL A 248 2.48 18.07 18.54
C VAL A 248 2.72 17.54 17.13
N LYS A 249 2.61 18.38 16.09
CA LYS A 249 2.86 17.98 14.69
C LYS A 249 4.31 17.53 14.47
N TYR A 250 5.26 18.19 15.11
CA TYR A 250 6.67 17.79 15.06
C TYR A 250 6.93 16.44 15.74
N GLY A 251 6.29 16.20 16.89
CA GLY A 251 6.28 14.90 17.56
C GLY A 251 5.67 13.79 16.68
N MET A 252 4.55 14.08 15.99
CA MET A 252 3.92 13.17 15.03
C MET A 252 4.87 12.85 13.86
N TYR A 253 5.55 13.84 13.29
CA TYR A 253 6.55 13.62 12.25
C TYR A 253 7.61 12.60 12.66
N PHE A 254 8.23 12.78 13.84
CA PHE A 254 9.25 11.83 14.32
C PHE A 254 8.68 10.44 14.57
N TYR A 255 7.50 10.38 15.17
CA TYR A 255 6.85 9.10 15.49
C TYR A 255 6.52 8.32 14.21
N LYS A 256 5.86 8.96 13.24
CA LYS A 256 5.54 8.40 11.92
C LYS A 256 6.80 7.97 11.18
N MET A 257 7.80 8.83 11.10
CA MET A 257 9.08 8.56 10.42
C MET A 257 9.82 7.37 11.02
N LYS A 258 9.86 7.28 12.36
CA LYS A 258 10.50 6.17 13.07
C LYS A 258 9.81 4.83 12.76
N ILE A 259 8.49 4.78 12.87
CA ILE A 259 7.74 3.56 12.62
C ILE A 259 7.73 3.23 11.12
N GLY A 260 7.53 4.21 10.23
CA GLY A 260 7.58 4.04 8.79
C GLY A 260 8.89 3.41 8.30
N LYS A 261 10.03 3.90 8.79
CA LYS A 261 11.34 3.30 8.49
C LYS A 261 11.50 1.90 9.08
N ALA A 262 11.05 1.67 10.32
CA ALA A 262 11.15 0.36 10.98
C ALA A 262 10.27 -0.69 10.29
N THR A 263 9.12 -0.30 9.77
CA THR A 263 8.16 -1.17 9.07
C THR A 263 8.39 -1.24 7.56
N LYS A 264 9.29 -0.41 7.02
CA LYS A 264 9.51 -0.20 5.57
C LYS A 264 8.21 0.21 4.85
N ASN A 265 7.35 0.97 5.52
CA ASN A 265 6.08 1.44 4.97
C ASN A 265 6.28 2.82 4.33
N THR A 266 6.28 2.86 3.00
CA THR A 266 6.50 4.08 2.20
C THR A 266 5.38 5.10 2.38
N ALA A 267 4.12 4.65 2.51
CA ALA A 267 2.98 5.52 2.74
C ALA A 267 3.09 6.25 4.09
N LEU A 268 3.52 5.53 5.15
CA LEU A 268 3.73 6.15 6.47
C LEU A 268 4.91 7.14 6.48
N ILE A 269 5.94 6.90 5.64
CA ILE A 269 7.05 7.84 5.47
C ILE A 269 6.59 9.09 4.71
N ALA A 270 5.74 8.96 3.70
CA ALA A 270 5.13 10.07 2.99
C ALA A 270 4.27 10.92 3.95
N ASP A 271 3.33 10.31 4.68
CA ASP A 271 2.50 10.97 5.69
C ASP A 271 3.33 11.66 6.81
N ALA A 272 4.53 11.14 7.13
CA ALA A 272 5.46 11.84 7.99
C ALA A 272 6.00 13.13 7.35
N ARG A 273 6.32 13.11 6.05
CA ARG A 273 6.80 14.32 5.33
C ARG A 273 5.72 15.39 5.27
N ASP A 274 4.46 15.00 5.08
CA ASP A 274 3.32 15.92 5.10
C ASP A 274 3.19 16.58 6.46
N SER A 275 3.28 15.82 7.56
CA SER A 275 3.33 16.39 8.92
C SER A 275 4.48 17.39 9.13
N LYS A 276 5.62 17.23 8.45
CA LYS A 276 6.73 18.20 8.46
C LYS A 276 6.38 19.48 7.69
N SER A 277 5.69 19.36 6.56
CA SER A 277 5.19 20.52 5.78
C SER A 277 4.22 21.35 6.61
N ASP A 278 3.33 20.69 7.35
CA ASP A 278 2.39 21.33 8.27
C ASP A 278 3.09 22.11 9.38
N VAL A 279 4.20 21.60 9.91
CA VAL A 279 5.01 22.34 10.90
C VAL A 279 5.52 23.63 10.31
N LEU A 280 5.97 23.64 9.05
CA LEU A 280 6.41 24.87 8.38
C LEU A 280 5.28 25.86 8.17
N SER A 281 4.11 25.38 7.72
CA SER A 281 2.91 26.21 7.56
C SER A 281 2.48 26.83 8.89
N SER A 282 2.32 26.03 9.95
CA SER A 282 1.95 26.52 11.30
C SER A 282 3.01 27.47 11.88
N SER A 283 4.30 27.31 11.54
CA SER A 283 5.36 28.25 11.93
C SER A 283 5.17 29.62 11.26
N GLY A 284 4.74 29.65 10.00
CA GLY A 284 4.33 30.87 9.31
C GLY A 284 3.15 31.56 10.00
N VAL A 285 2.17 30.77 10.49
CA VAL A 285 1.04 31.28 11.25
C VAL A 285 1.50 31.97 12.58
N VAL A 286 2.41 31.32 13.33
CA VAL A 286 2.99 31.92 14.54
C VAL A 286 3.66 33.25 14.24
N LEU A 287 4.47 33.32 13.17
CA LEU A 287 5.11 34.56 12.73
C LEU A 287 4.06 35.63 12.36
N GLY A 288 3.02 35.26 11.64
CA GLY A 288 1.93 36.15 11.27
C GLY A 288 1.19 36.72 12.50
N ILE A 289 0.90 35.88 13.48
CA ILE A 289 0.27 36.31 14.73
C ILE A 289 1.20 37.27 15.50
N LEU A 290 2.49 36.95 15.60
CA LEU A 290 3.47 37.84 16.25
C LEU A 290 3.56 39.20 15.56
N LEU A 291 3.68 39.23 14.24
CA LEU A 291 3.69 40.45 13.46
C LEU A 291 2.37 41.21 13.59
N SER A 292 1.26 40.50 13.69
CA SER A 292 -0.06 41.13 13.91
C SER A 292 -0.15 41.84 15.25
N ILE A 293 0.38 41.25 16.32
CA ILE A 293 0.37 41.83 17.67
C ILE A 293 1.34 42.99 17.80
N TYR A 294 2.56 42.88 17.26
CA TYR A 294 3.63 43.85 17.50
C TYR A 294 3.77 44.96 16.45
N VAL A 295 3.30 44.68 15.21
CA VAL A 295 3.49 45.61 14.07
C VAL A 295 2.16 46.11 13.53
N SER A 296 1.29 45.23 13.01
CA SER A 296 0.00 45.62 12.47
C SER A 296 -0.92 44.42 12.32
N SER A 297 -2.17 44.54 12.71
CA SER A 297 -3.19 43.47 12.59
C SER A 297 -3.41 42.95 11.16
N ILE A 298 -3.00 43.68 10.15
CA ILE A 298 -3.04 43.27 8.74
C ILE A 298 -2.28 41.97 8.47
N PHE A 299 -1.20 41.69 9.24
CA PHE A 299 -0.36 40.50 9.03
C PHE A 299 -1.10 39.19 9.31
N ASP A 300 -2.03 39.15 10.26
CA ASP A 300 -2.87 37.96 10.52
C ASP A 300 -3.76 37.66 9.29
N THR A 301 -4.34 38.71 8.69
CA THR A 301 -5.15 38.56 7.47
C THR A 301 -4.32 38.13 6.26
N ILE A 302 -3.11 38.69 6.09
CA ILE A 302 -2.20 38.30 4.99
C ILE A 302 -1.80 36.86 5.14
N VAL A 303 -1.44 36.41 6.34
CA VAL A 303 -1.09 35.01 6.58
C VAL A 303 -2.28 34.07 6.36
N SER A 304 -3.49 34.49 6.74
CA SER A 304 -4.71 33.72 6.44
C SER A 304 -4.90 33.52 4.92
N ILE A 305 -4.65 34.55 4.10
CA ILE A 305 -4.69 34.42 2.62
C ILE A 305 -3.65 33.43 2.14
N ILE A 306 -2.42 33.47 2.67
CA ILE A 306 -1.37 32.53 2.29
C ILE A 306 -1.75 31.08 2.64
N VAL A 307 -2.27 30.86 3.87
CA VAL A 307 -2.72 29.53 4.31
C VAL A 307 -3.89 29.04 3.45
N ALA A 308 -4.87 29.91 3.14
CA ALA A 308 -5.95 29.57 2.22
C ALA A 308 -5.43 29.16 0.84
N GLY A 309 -4.41 29.85 0.32
CA GLY A 309 -3.75 29.50 -0.92
C GLY A 309 -3.05 28.11 -0.87
N LEU A 310 -2.46 27.74 0.27
CA LEU A 310 -1.86 26.42 0.47
C LEU A 310 -2.94 25.34 0.51
N ILE A 311 -4.07 25.58 1.20
CA ILE A 311 -5.22 24.66 1.25
C ILE A 311 -5.79 24.43 -0.15
N LEU A 312 -5.95 25.51 -0.93
CA LEU A 312 -6.43 25.44 -2.31
C LEU A 312 -5.49 24.62 -3.19
N LYS A 313 -4.19 24.89 -3.09
CA LYS A 313 -3.17 24.12 -3.83
C LYS A 313 -3.26 22.64 -3.52
N GLU A 314 -3.38 22.27 -2.26
CA GLU A 314 -3.49 20.87 -1.81
C GLU A 314 -4.76 20.21 -2.34
N GLY A 315 -5.93 20.85 -2.16
CA GLY A 315 -7.19 20.31 -2.64
C GLY A 315 -7.21 20.14 -4.18
N ILE A 316 -6.68 21.12 -4.92
CA ILE A 316 -6.58 21.05 -6.38
C ILE A 316 -5.60 19.94 -6.81
N SER A 317 -4.44 19.81 -6.15
CA SER A 317 -3.49 18.74 -6.42
C SER A 317 -4.13 17.36 -6.24
N THR A 318 -4.85 17.16 -5.13
CA THR A 318 -5.59 15.93 -4.85
C THR A 318 -6.62 15.61 -5.93
N LEU A 319 -7.38 16.62 -6.39
CA LEU A 319 -8.34 16.42 -7.47
C LEU A 319 -7.68 16.03 -8.79
N PHE A 320 -6.53 16.61 -9.13
CA PHE A 320 -5.78 16.23 -10.33
C PHE A 320 -5.23 14.81 -10.23
N GLU A 321 -4.63 14.43 -9.10
CA GLU A 321 -4.11 13.08 -8.89
C GLU A 321 -5.19 12.01 -9.03
N ILE A 322 -6.38 12.25 -8.45
CA ILE A 322 -7.49 11.32 -8.57
C ILE A 322 -8.07 11.32 -9.97
N SER A 323 -8.12 12.48 -10.63
CA SER A 323 -8.54 12.56 -12.04
C SER A 323 -7.62 11.77 -12.96
N ASP A 324 -6.31 11.82 -12.75
CA ASP A 324 -5.32 11.02 -13.45
C ASP A 324 -5.59 9.51 -13.31
N ILE A 325 -5.95 9.05 -12.09
CA ILE A 325 -6.32 7.64 -11.82
C ILE A 325 -7.61 7.26 -12.59
N ILE A 326 -8.62 8.13 -12.58
CA ILE A 326 -9.90 7.85 -13.26
C ILE A 326 -9.75 7.84 -14.78
N LEU A 327 -8.85 8.68 -15.31
CA LEU A 327 -8.54 8.81 -16.74
C LEU A 327 -7.50 7.77 -17.21
N ASP A 328 -7.19 6.78 -16.38
CA ASP A 328 -6.28 5.68 -16.70
C ASP A 328 -4.88 6.17 -17.13
N LYS A 329 -4.34 7.19 -16.44
CA LYS A 329 -2.99 7.70 -16.70
C LYS A 329 -1.96 6.60 -16.59
N GLN A 330 -1.09 6.51 -17.60
CA GLN A 330 -0.04 5.50 -17.66
C GLN A 330 1.15 5.89 -16.75
N GLU A 331 1.66 4.92 -15.99
CA GLU A 331 2.88 5.05 -15.19
C GLU A 331 4.06 4.46 -15.98
N GLU A 332 4.79 5.29 -16.70
CA GLU A 332 5.85 4.85 -17.61
C GLU A 332 6.92 3.98 -16.95
N ASP A 333 7.27 4.28 -15.70
CA ASP A 333 8.27 3.50 -14.94
C ASP A 333 7.77 2.08 -14.65
N PHE A 334 6.50 1.94 -14.27
CA PHE A 334 5.88 0.63 -14.04
C PHE A 334 5.72 -0.17 -15.34
N ILE A 335 5.35 0.49 -16.44
CA ILE A 335 5.25 -0.15 -17.76
C ILE A 335 6.61 -0.70 -18.19
N LYS A 336 7.70 0.07 -18.01
CA LYS A 336 9.07 -0.38 -18.30
C LYS A 336 9.47 -1.56 -17.41
N GLU A 337 9.11 -1.55 -16.14
CA GLU A 337 9.39 -2.66 -15.23
C GLU A 337 8.69 -3.94 -15.69
N ILE A 338 7.43 -3.86 -16.12
CA ILE A 338 6.70 -5.00 -16.71
C ILE A 338 7.36 -5.46 -18.01
N GLU A 339 7.73 -4.55 -18.89
CA GLU A 339 8.42 -4.88 -20.15
C GLU A 339 9.73 -5.62 -19.90
N GLU A 340 10.60 -5.09 -19.02
CA GLU A 340 11.84 -5.72 -18.62
C GLU A 340 11.61 -7.09 -17.95
N TYR A 341 10.57 -7.20 -17.11
CA TYR A 341 10.20 -8.46 -16.48
C TYR A 341 9.85 -9.54 -17.52
N VAL A 342 9.04 -9.18 -18.52
CA VAL A 342 8.66 -10.12 -19.59
C VAL A 342 9.89 -10.62 -20.34
N TYR A 343 10.81 -9.72 -20.75
CA TYR A 343 12.02 -10.10 -21.49
C TYR A 343 12.99 -10.94 -20.67
N HIS A 344 13.09 -10.75 -19.35
CA HIS A 344 14.05 -11.47 -18.52
C HIS A 344 13.54 -12.83 -18.02
N ASN A 345 12.23 -13.00 -17.90
CA ASN A 345 11.66 -14.18 -17.25
C ASN A 345 10.90 -15.12 -18.20
N THR A 346 10.85 -14.80 -19.50
CA THR A 346 10.13 -15.59 -20.48
C THR A 346 10.92 -15.71 -21.78
N ASP A 347 10.52 -16.68 -22.62
CA ASP A 347 11.05 -16.83 -23.99
C ASP A 347 10.35 -15.87 -24.99
N ILE A 348 9.49 -14.98 -24.50
CA ILE A 348 8.78 -14.01 -25.33
C ILE A 348 9.75 -12.93 -25.77
N LYS A 349 9.92 -12.79 -27.09
CA LYS A 349 10.87 -11.86 -27.68
C LYS A 349 10.30 -10.50 -28.03
N ASN A 350 8.98 -10.36 -28.03
CA ASN A 350 8.32 -9.10 -28.38
C ASN A 350 7.06 -8.94 -27.53
N VAL A 351 7.07 -7.92 -26.71
CA VAL A 351 5.92 -7.41 -25.96
C VAL A 351 5.69 -5.95 -26.37
N HIS A 352 4.45 -5.55 -26.57
CA HIS A 352 4.08 -4.19 -27.01
C HIS A 352 2.67 -3.86 -26.56
N ASP A 353 2.25 -2.61 -26.78
CA ASP A 353 0.92 -2.09 -26.41
C ASP A 353 0.56 -2.44 -24.95
N ILE A 354 1.51 -2.15 -24.04
CA ILE A 354 1.31 -2.37 -22.61
C ILE A 354 0.52 -1.16 -22.08
N TYR A 355 -0.68 -1.44 -21.60
CA TYR A 355 -1.55 -0.46 -20.96
C TYR A 355 -1.88 -0.89 -19.55
N MET A 356 -1.90 0.09 -18.64
CA MET A 356 -2.33 -0.14 -17.27
C MET A 356 -3.54 0.71 -16.92
N ARG A 357 -4.38 0.17 -16.05
CA ARG A 357 -5.51 0.86 -15.42
C ARG A 357 -5.41 0.67 -13.92
N ARG A 358 -5.30 1.78 -13.20
CA ARG A 358 -5.30 1.75 -11.74
C ARG A 358 -6.73 1.86 -11.20
N SER A 359 -7.08 1.01 -10.25
CA SER A 359 -8.36 1.02 -9.54
C SER A 359 -8.07 0.87 -8.04
N GLY A 360 -8.07 2.00 -7.30
CA GLY A 360 -7.59 2.03 -5.93
C GLY A 360 -6.13 1.57 -5.83
N ASP A 361 -5.86 0.57 -4.99
CA ASP A 361 -4.54 -0.04 -4.83
C ASP A 361 -4.25 -1.15 -5.85
N LYS A 362 -5.19 -1.45 -6.76
CA LYS A 362 -5.06 -2.53 -7.75
C LYS A 362 -4.79 -2.01 -9.15
N ILE A 363 -4.04 -2.83 -9.91
CA ILE A 363 -3.70 -2.57 -11.31
C ILE A 363 -4.29 -3.67 -12.18
N PHE A 364 -4.93 -3.26 -13.27
CA PHE A 364 -5.34 -4.10 -14.38
C PHE A 364 -4.38 -3.82 -15.53
N LEU A 365 -3.76 -4.86 -16.07
CA LEU A 365 -2.83 -4.77 -17.20
C LEU A 365 -3.46 -5.34 -18.45
N SER A 366 -3.16 -4.71 -19.58
CA SER A 366 -3.42 -5.23 -20.91
C SER A 366 -2.13 -5.12 -21.71
N LEU A 367 -1.71 -6.21 -22.34
CA LEU A 367 -0.49 -6.23 -23.13
C LEU A 367 -0.60 -7.19 -24.31
N HIS A 368 0.20 -6.93 -25.34
CA HIS A 368 0.31 -7.78 -26.52
C HIS A 368 1.64 -8.52 -26.55
N ILE A 369 1.61 -9.79 -26.90
CA ILE A 369 2.81 -10.61 -27.13
C ILE A 369 2.81 -11.16 -28.56
N ARG A 370 3.98 -11.21 -29.19
CA ARG A 370 4.13 -11.84 -30.49
C ARG A 370 4.73 -13.22 -30.36
N VAL A 371 4.07 -14.19 -31.00
CA VAL A 371 4.48 -15.58 -31.05
C VAL A 371 4.71 -16.03 -32.48
N ASP A 372 5.37 -17.17 -32.67
CA ASP A 372 5.57 -17.76 -33.99
C ASP A 372 4.22 -18.06 -34.66
N LYS A 373 4.08 -17.67 -35.94
CA LYS A 373 2.84 -17.86 -36.73
C LYS A 373 2.42 -19.34 -36.86
N ASP A 374 3.37 -20.26 -36.77
CA ASP A 374 3.11 -21.69 -36.85
C ASP A 374 2.87 -22.35 -35.49
N MET A 375 2.87 -21.53 -34.40
CA MET A 375 2.55 -21.99 -33.06
C MET A 375 1.08 -22.38 -32.96
N THR A 376 0.77 -23.53 -32.37
CA THR A 376 -0.61 -23.94 -32.17
C THR A 376 -1.29 -23.00 -31.13
N VAL A 377 -2.58 -22.77 -31.27
CA VAL A 377 -3.37 -21.96 -30.33
C VAL A 377 -3.20 -22.47 -28.91
N TYR A 378 -3.16 -23.79 -28.71
CA TYR A 378 -2.94 -24.39 -27.40
C TYR A 378 -1.61 -23.96 -26.77
N LYS A 379 -0.51 -23.99 -27.54
CA LYS A 379 0.81 -23.58 -27.01
C LYS A 379 0.87 -22.07 -26.73
N ALA A 380 0.33 -21.27 -27.65
CA ALA A 380 0.30 -19.81 -27.49
C ALA A 380 -0.52 -19.38 -26.28
N HIS A 381 -1.69 -20.01 -26.07
CA HIS A 381 -2.53 -19.77 -24.91
C HIS A 381 -1.82 -20.19 -23.60
N THR A 382 -1.20 -21.37 -23.59
CA THR A 382 -0.43 -21.81 -22.40
C THR A 382 0.71 -20.86 -22.07
N LEU A 383 1.36 -20.27 -23.09
CA LEU A 383 2.41 -19.27 -22.89
C LEU A 383 1.84 -17.98 -22.24
N ALA A 384 0.68 -17.51 -22.74
CA ALA A 384 0.00 -16.35 -22.19
C ALA A 384 -0.46 -16.59 -20.75
N ASP A 385 -1.10 -17.74 -20.45
CA ASP A 385 -1.54 -18.09 -19.10
C ASP A 385 -0.37 -18.12 -18.10
N ASN A 386 0.78 -18.69 -18.51
CA ASN A 386 1.97 -18.72 -17.67
C ASN A 386 2.53 -17.32 -17.40
N LEU A 387 2.52 -16.44 -18.40
CA LEU A 387 2.96 -15.06 -18.24
C LEU A 387 2.02 -14.28 -17.30
N GLU A 388 0.70 -14.40 -17.52
CA GLU A 388 -0.31 -13.79 -16.65
C GLU A 388 -0.11 -14.21 -15.19
N GLU A 389 -0.04 -15.51 -14.93
CA GLU A 389 0.16 -16.05 -13.58
C GLU A 389 1.48 -15.55 -12.94
N SER A 390 2.55 -15.45 -13.74
CA SER A 390 3.85 -14.98 -13.26
C SER A 390 3.81 -13.50 -12.88
N ILE A 391 3.20 -12.64 -13.70
CA ILE A 391 3.05 -11.22 -13.42
C ILE A 391 2.21 -11.02 -12.15
N ILE A 392 1.03 -11.66 -12.04
CA ILE A 392 0.17 -11.55 -10.85
C ILE A 392 0.87 -12.05 -9.59
N ALA A 393 1.75 -13.05 -9.70
CA ALA A 393 2.48 -13.60 -8.56
C ALA A 393 3.58 -12.68 -8.05
N ASP A 394 4.33 -12.03 -8.96
CA ASP A 394 5.49 -11.22 -8.63
C ASP A 394 5.12 -9.75 -8.36
N PHE A 395 4.07 -9.22 -9.00
CA PHE A 395 3.53 -7.87 -8.80
C PHE A 395 2.22 -7.91 -8.02
N LYS A 396 2.29 -7.74 -6.70
CA LYS A 396 1.14 -7.89 -5.77
C LYS A 396 0.02 -6.88 -5.98
N GLU A 397 0.32 -5.77 -6.59
CA GLU A 397 -0.64 -4.72 -6.96
C GLU A 397 -1.40 -5.07 -8.24
N VAL A 398 -0.89 -5.97 -9.08
CA VAL A 398 -1.57 -6.44 -10.28
C VAL A 398 -2.65 -7.45 -9.90
N LYS A 399 -3.90 -7.10 -10.25
CA LYS A 399 -5.08 -7.93 -9.98
C LYS A 399 -5.41 -8.86 -11.14
N GLU A 400 -5.25 -8.36 -12.35
CA GLU A 400 -5.62 -9.05 -13.58
C GLU A 400 -4.69 -8.62 -14.72
N VAL A 401 -4.37 -9.57 -15.61
CA VAL A 401 -3.58 -9.31 -16.83
C VAL A 401 -4.32 -9.87 -18.02
N MET A 402 -4.66 -9.02 -18.99
CA MET A 402 -5.23 -9.45 -20.26
C MET A 402 -4.12 -9.49 -21.31
N ILE A 403 -3.90 -10.65 -21.91
CA ILE A 403 -2.83 -10.84 -22.91
C ILE A 403 -3.44 -11.12 -24.27
N HIS A 404 -3.18 -10.21 -25.21
CA HIS A 404 -3.48 -10.42 -26.62
C HIS A 404 -2.30 -11.09 -27.33
N ILE A 405 -2.59 -12.10 -28.15
CA ILE A 405 -1.56 -12.87 -28.86
C ILE A 405 -1.55 -12.47 -30.31
N ASP A 406 -0.46 -11.86 -30.74
CA ASP A 406 -0.16 -11.52 -32.12
C ASP A 406 0.83 -12.51 -32.72
N TYR A 407 0.89 -12.62 -34.03
CA TYR A 407 1.92 -13.38 -34.72
C TYR A 407 3.09 -12.48 -35.14
N LEU A 408 4.31 -13.05 -35.14
CA LEU A 408 5.49 -12.37 -35.70
C LEU A 408 5.28 -12.16 -37.22
N ILE A 409 5.38 -10.91 -37.63
CA ILE A 409 5.47 -10.55 -39.05
C ILE A 409 6.96 -10.58 -39.38
N ASP A 410 7.34 -11.39 -40.38
CA ASP A 410 8.71 -11.52 -40.90
C ASP A 410 9.26 -10.19 -41.42
#